data_0784667e807e7f2282dc5c2b7de47a97
#
_entry.id   0784667e807e7f2282dc5c2b7de47a97
#
_cell.length_a   1.000
_cell.length_b   1.000
_cell.length_c   1.000
_cell.angle_alpha   90.00
_cell.angle_beta   90.00
_cell.angle_gamma   90.00
#
_symmetry.space_group_name_H-M   'P 1'
#
loop_
_entity.id
_entity.type
_entity.pdbx_description
1 polymer ?
#
loop_
_entity_poly.entity_id
_entity_poly.type
_entity_poly.pdbx_seq_one_letter_code
_entity_poly.pdbx_strand_id
1 'polypeptide(L)'
;MAGALEGMRVLELARYQAGPRGGMILSDLGAEVIKIEKLGGEETRRSEPLVRGQSVYFSVYNRGKKSLCLDLRTPRGKEVFAALVPTADVVLENFRPGTMAQMGFGYDQLRALKPDIILTSVSGFGQYGPYRERPAFDPLGQAMSGLMSLTGAPVGTPLGAATSLVDRYTSLHATIGTLAALHHRDRTGEGQLVDCCLMDSALTMVEIPTSYYLATGEEGGEGGRPPFKAKDGHVVISASGSAMATRLMQIVTGNKEAAAEGWTSRVGRGDARRKAVEAWCAENTVDHIVKTLLDAEIPVAPVKTIPQVAVDPHLWEREMLVKMEDPVAGEMYLPGATIKMSKTPGRIGPVPTPGQHTDEVLSRLPGYDRATLQELRQAKVIA
;
A
#
# COMPACT_ATOMS: atom_id res chain seq x y z
N MET A 1 -14.26 14.44 -16.11
CA MET A 1 -13.05 14.20 -16.94
C MET A 1 -12.72 12.71 -16.85
N ALA A 2 -12.27 12.11 -17.94
CA ALA A 2 -11.86 10.72 -18.00
C ALA A 2 -10.68 10.43 -17.06
N GLY A 3 -10.62 9.25 -16.44
CA GLY A 3 -9.44 8.81 -15.68
C GLY A 3 -8.28 8.41 -16.61
N ALA A 4 -7.06 8.38 -16.09
CA ALA A 4 -5.89 7.98 -16.89
C ALA A 4 -5.97 6.54 -17.43
N LEU A 5 -6.67 5.66 -16.71
CA LEU A 5 -6.89 4.26 -17.07
C LEU A 5 -8.34 3.97 -17.49
N GLU A 6 -9.08 5.00 -17.94
CA GLU A 6 -10.43 4.80 -18.43
C GLU A 6 -10.45 3.84 -19.62
N GLY A 7 -11.37 2.87 -19.61
CA GLY A 7 -11.44 1.78 -20.60
C GLY A 7 -10.65 0.53 -20.21
N MET A 8 -9.71 0.62 -19.27
CA MET A 8 -8.99 -0.55 -18.75
C MET A 8 -9.84 -1.33 -17.75
N ARG A 9 -9.84 -2.64 -17.86
CA ARG A 9 -10.56 -3.55 -16.95
C ARG A 9 -9.61 -4.49 -16.22
N VAL A 10 -9.77 -4.57 -14.90
CA VAL A 10 -9.00 -5.45 -14.01
C VAL A 10 -9.95 -6.45 -13.36
N LEU A 11 -9.67 -7.74 -13.48
CA LEU A 11 -10.29 -8.81 -12.69
C LEU A 11 -9.43 -9.06 -11.46
N GLU A 12 -9.92 -8.69 -10.29
CA GLU A 12 -9.19 -8.81 -9.04
C GLU A 12 -9.71 -10.00 -8.22
N LEU A 13 -8.87 -11.03 -8.07
CA LEU A 13 -9.10 -12.16 -7.16
C LEU A 13 -8.39 -11.98 -5.82
N ALA A 14 -7.64 -10.91 -5.67
CA ALA A 14 -6.84 -10.62 -4.49
C ALA A 14 -7.68 -10.38 -3.23
N ARG A 15 -7.11 -10.75 -2.08
CA ARG A 15 -7.72 -10.64 -0.75
C ARG A 15 -6.79 -9.93 0.22
N TYR A 16 -7.31 -9.50 1.36
CA TYR A 16 -6.58 -8.77 2.40
C TYR A 16 -6.08 -7.41 1.94
N GLN A 17 -4.76 -7.20 1.79
CA GLN A 17 -4.21 -5.86 1.65
C GLN A 17 -3.32 -5.67 0.41
N ALA A 18 -2.25 -6.43 0.24
CA ALA A 18 -1.23 -6.14 -0.76
C ALA A 18 -1.77 -6.08 -2.20
N GLY A 19 -2.57 -7.08 -2.62
CA GLY A 19 -3.27 -7.07 -3.90
C GLY A 19 -4.40 -6.04 -3.96
N PRO A 20 -5.37 -6.06 -3.01
CA PRO A 20 -6.51 -5.14 -3.02
C PRO A 20 -6.13 -3.66 -3.02
N ARG A 21 -5.04 -3.27 -2.34
CA ARG A 21 -4.55 -1.90 -2.41
C ARG A 21 -4.04 -1.55 -3.82
N GLY A 22 -3.38 -2.48 -4.52
CA GLY A 22 -2.98 -2.29 -5.92
C GLY A 22 -4.20 -2.06 -6.82
N GLY A 23 -5.23 -2.91 -6.70
CA GLY A 23 -6.49 -2.74 -7.42
C GLY A 23 -7.21 -1.43 -7.08
N MET A 24 -7.18 -0.99 -5.81
CA MET A 24 -7.71 0.30 -5.39
C MET A 24 -7.00 1.47 -6.10
N ILE A 25 -5.67 1.43 -6.18
CA ILE A 25 -4.89 2.49 -6.86
C ILE A 25 -5.24 2.52 -8.36
N LEU A 26 -5.35 1.36 -9.01
CA LEU A 26 -5.78 1.28 -10.41
C LEU A 26 -7.20 1.84 -10.59
N SER A 27 -8.12 1.57 -9.65
CA SER A 27 -9.47 2.14 -9.63
C SER A 27 -9.43 3.66 -9.45
N ASP A 28 -8.63 4.19 -8.52
CA ASP A 28 -8.45 5.63 -8.32
C ASP A 28 -7.93 6.32 -9.59
N LEU A 29 -7.14 5.63 -10.40
CA LEU A 29 -6.64 6.11 -11.69
C LEU A 29 -7.64 5.95 -12.84
N GLY A 30 -8.80 5.33 -12.61
CA GLY A 30 -9.90 5.27 -13.57
C GLY A 30 -10.15 3.89 -14.20
N ALA A 31 -9.40 2.84 -13.82
CA ALA A 31 -9.68 1.48 -14.29
C ALA A 31 -10.99 0.93 -13.71
N GLU A 32 -11.73 0.16 -14.48
CA GLU A 32 -12.85 -0.65 -13.98
C GLU A 32 -12.29 -1.89 -13.27
N VAL A 33 -12.22 -1.85 -11.95
CA VAL A 33 -11.75 -2.99 -11.16
C VAL A 33 -12.93 -3.82 -10.68
N ILE A 34 -13.01 -5.06 -11.16
CA ILE A 34 -14.04 -6.04 -10.80
C ILE A 34 -13.43 -7.01 -9.79
N LYS A 35 -13.83 -6.86 -8.54
CA LYS A 35 -13.42 -7.75 -7.47
C LYS A 35 -14.24 -9.02 -7.49
N ILE A 36 -13.58 -10.14 -7.76
CA ILE A 36 -14.18 -11.49 -7.75
C ILE A 36 -14.12 -12.02 -6.32
N GLU A 37 -15.28 -12.22 -5.72
CA GLU A 37 -15.39 -12.68 -4.34
C GLU A 37 -16.11 -14.03 -4.27
N LYS A 38 -15.86 -14.81 -3.22
CA LYS A 38 -16.72 -15.97 -2.91
C LYS A 38 -18.15 -15.50 -2.59
N LEU A 39 -19.09 -16.43 -2.64
CA LEU A 39 -20.48 -16.13 -2.24
C LEU A 39 -20.52 -15.57 -0.81
N GLY A 40 -21.19 -14.44 -0.65
CA GLY A 40 -21.27 -13.71 0.62
C GLY A 40 -20.06 -12.82 0.93
N GLY A 41 -19.15 -12.64 -0.01
CA GLY A 41 -18.01 -11.75 0.11
C GLY A 41 -16.76 -12.34 0.75
N GLU A 42 -15.64 -11.64 0.65
CA GLU A 42 -14.37 -12.07 1.26
C GLU A 42 -14.34 -11.83 2.78
N GLU A 43 -13.32 -12.40 3.43
CA GLU A 43 -13.15 -12.41 4.88
C GLU A 43 -13.02 -11.00 5.47
N THR A 44 -12.32 -10.10 4.78
CA THR A 44 -12.03 -8.75 5.27
C THR A 44 -13.26 -7.85 5.39
N ARG A 45 -14.38 -8.23 4.80
CA ARG A 45 -15.68 -7.55 5.03
C ARG A 45 -16.13 -7.60 6.49
N ARG A 46 -15.57 -8.54 7.29
CA ARG A 46 -15.85 -8.72 8.71
C ARG A 46 -14.66 -8.39 9.61
N SER A 47 -13.57 -7.87 9.03
CA SER A 47 -12.37 -7.51 9.79
C SER A 47 -12.57 -6.20 10.55
N GLU A 48 -12.13 -6.19 11.79
CA GLU A 48 -12.11 -4.97 12.60
C GLU A 48 -11.05 -3.95 12.10
N PRO A 49 -11.23 -2.66 12.41
CA PRO A 49 -12.35 -2.08 13.18
C PRO A 49 -13.64 -1.97 12.37
N LEU A 50 -14.78 -2.12 13.05
CA LEU A 50 -16.09 -1.98 12.45
C LEU A 50 -16.73 -0.63 12.82
N VAL A 51 -17.36 0.02 11.84
CA VAL A 51 -18.21 1.18 12.04
C VAL A 51 -19.63 0.82 11.59
N ARG A 52 -20.56 0.76 12.52
CA ARG A 52 -21.97 0.38 12.27
C ARG A 52 -22.13 -0.92 11.46
N GLY A 53 -21.22 -1.89 11.70
CA GLY A 53 -21.23 -3.18 10.99
C GLY A 53 -20.40 -3.23 9.71
N GLN A 54 -19.91 -2.11 9.20
CA GLN A 54 -19.01 -2.03 8.04
C GLN A 54 -17.56 -2.11 8.48
N SER A 55 -16.78 -2.96 7.82
CA SER A 55 -15.33 -3.04 8.03
C SER A 55 -14.63 -1.82 7.43
N VAL A 56 -13.96 -1.04 8.26
CA VAL A 56 -13.09 0.06 7.81
C VAL A 56 -11.93 -0.48 6.97
N TYR A 57 -11.40 -1.63 7.36
CA TYR A 57 -10.34 -2.31 6.61
C TYR A 57 -10.76 -2.61 5.16
N PHE A 58 -11.94 -3.24 4.99
CA PHE A 58 -12.47 -3.53 3.66
C PHE A 58 -12.73 -2.24 2.87
N SER A 59 -13.38 -1.25 3.49
CA SER A 59 -13.74 0.01 2.85
C SER A 59 -12.52 0.76 2.32
N VAL A 60 -11.43 0.82 3.10
CA VAL A 60 -10.19 1.50 2.71
C VAL A 60 -9.58 0.91 1.44
N TYR A 61 -9.57 -0.43 1.30
CA TYR A 61 -8.87 -1.08 0.19
C TYR A 61 -9.76 -1.49 -0.99
N ASN A 62 -11.09 -1.38 -0.84
CA ASN A 62 -12.02 -1.88 -1.87
C ASN A 62 -13.04 -0.83 -2.36
N ARG A 63 -12.94 0.41 -1.90
CA ARG A 63 -13.71 1.52 -2.45
C ARG A 63 -13.42 1.71 -3.94
N GLY A 64 -14.43 2.13 -4.70
CA GLY A 64 -14.31 2.36 -6.13
C GLY A 64 -14.34 1.10 -7.01
N LYS A 65 -14.34 -0.09 -6.42
CA LYS A 65 -14.42 -1.35 -7.16
C LYS A 65 -15.85 -1.80 -7.38
N LYS A 66 -16.05 -2.64 -8.38
CA LYS A 66 -17.26 -3.45 -8.55
C LYS A 66 -17.10 -4.78 -7.84
N SER A 67 -18.13 -5.24 -7.14
CA SER A 67 -18.13 -6.56 -6.50
C SER A 67 -18.94 -7.54 -7.33
N LEU A 68 -18.33 -8.69 -7.66
CA LEU A 68 -18.96 -9.83 -8.31
C LEU A 68 -18.73 -11.07 -7.43
N CYS A 69 -19.81 -11.68 -6.92
CA CYS A 69 -19.71 -12.92 -6.17
C CYS A 69 -19.78 -14.14 -7.11
N LEU A 70 -18.74 -14.97 -7.08
CA LEU A 70 -18.57 -16.12 -7.98
C LEU A 70 -17.89 -17.29 -7.26
N ASP A 71 -18.49 -18.48 -7.28
CA ASP A 71 -17.88 -19.68 -6.71
C ASP A 71 -16.95 -20.38 -7.71
N LEU A 72 -15.67 -20.01 -7.71
CA LEU A 72 -14.62 -20.58 -8.55
C LEU A 72 -14.25 -22.05 -8.22
N ARG A 73 -14.82 -22.63 -7.17
CA ARG A 73 -14.65 -24.06 -6.87
C ARG A 73 -15.52 -24.93 -7.75
N THR A 74 -16.58 -24.40 -8.33
CA THR A 74 -17.49 -25.12 -9.22
C THR A 74 -17.02 -25.05 -10.67
N PRO A 75 -17.24 -26.11 -11.47
CA PRO A 75 -16.94 -26.06 -12.91
C PRO A 75 -17.65 -24.89 -13.61
N ARG A 76 -18.92 -24.66 -13.28
CA ARG A 76 -19.72 -23.57 -13.87
C ARG A 76 -19.19 -22.19 -13.49
N GLY A 77 -18.68 -22.01 -12.26
CA GLY A 77 -18.02 -20.76 -11.85
C GLY A 77 -16.73 -20.50 -12.61
N LYS A 78 -15.97 -21.56 -12.88
CA LYS A 78 -14.77 -21.46 -13.73
C LYS A 78 -15.11 -21.09 -15.17
N GLU A 79 -16.19 -21.61 -15.73
CA GLU A 79 -16.69 -21.22 -17.07
C GLU A 79 -17.06 -19.74 -17.11
N VAL A 80 -17.76 -19.24 -16.09
CA VAL A 80 -18.09 -17.81 -15.95
C VAL A 80 -16.83 -16.95 -15.91
N PHE A 81 -15.83 -17.34 -15.10
CA PHE A 81 -14.57 -16.59 -15.02
C PHE A 81 -13.80 -16.64 -16.34
N ALA A 82 -13.74 -17.79 -17.01
CA ALA A 82 -13.13 -17.93 -18.33
C ALA A 82 -13.78 -17.02 -19.37
N ALA A 83 -15.12 -16.84 -19.31
CA ALA A 83 -15.85 -15.92 -20.18
C ALA A 83 -15.56 -14.42 -19.86
N LEU A 84 -15.19 -14.11 -18.63
CA LEU A 84 -14.78 -12.73 -18.23
C LEU A 84 -13.38 -12.37 -18.72
N VAL A 85 -12.43 -13.31 -18.73
CA VAL A 85 -11.01 -13.07 -19.05
C VAL A 85 -10.81 -12.34 -20.39
N PRO A 86 -11.47 -12.69 -21.50
CA PRO A 86 -11.32 -11.97 -22.76
C PRO A 86 -11.72 -10.48 -22.72
N THR A 87 -12.51 -10.09 -21.74
CA THR A 87 -12.97 -8.71 -21.55
C THR A 87 -12.04 -7.87 -20.68
N ALA A 88 -11.01 -8.48 -20.10
CA ALA A 88 -10.11 -7.84 -19.15
C ALA A 88 -8.73 -7.55 -19.74
N ASP A 89 -8.08 -6.54 -19.22
CA ASP A 89 -6.69 -6.17 -19.54
C ASP A 89 -5.71 -6.81 -18.56
N VAL A 90 -6.14 -6.93 -17.29
CA VAL A 90 -5.32 -7.39 -16.19
C VAL A 90 -6.10 -8.37 -15.32
N VAL A 91 -5.45 -9.44 -14.91
CA VAL A 91 -5.87 -10.27 -13.77
C VAL A 91 -4.92 -9.97 -12.63
N LEU A 92 -5.45 -9.59 -11.47
CA LEU A 92 -4.69 -9.29 -10.26
C LEU A 92 -5.03 -10.28 -9.16
N GLU A 93 -4.03 -10.99 -8.63
CA GLU A 93 -4.23 -11.99 -7.59
C GLU A 93 -3.14 -11.93 -6.51
N ASN A 94 -3.41 -12.49 -5.33
CA ASN A 94 -2.41 -12.64 -4.27
C ASN A 94 -2.55 -13.96 -3.52
N PHE A 95 -2.77 -15.03 -4.24
CA PHE A 95 -2.79 -16.38 -3.71
C PHE A 95 -1.37 -16.91 -3.47
N ARG A 96 -1.28 -18.08 -2.88
CA ARG A 96 -0.02 -18.83 -2.85
C ARG A 96 0.38 -19.23 -4.28
N PRO A 97 1.68 -19.18 -4.62
CA PRO A 97 2.15 -19.61 -5.92
C PRO A 97 1.59 -20.97 -6.34
N GLY A 98 1.19 -21.08 -7.60
CA GLY A 98 0.56 -22.27 -8.15
C GLY A 98 -0.96 -22.39 -7.97
N THR A 99 -1.58 -21.62 -7.06
CA THR A 99 -3.04 -21.69 -6.84
C THR A 99 -3.83 -21.32 -8.09
N MET A 100 -3.45 -20.27 -8.80
CA MET A 100 -4.09 -19.90 -10.07
C MET A 100 -4.01 -21.02 -11.11
N ALA A 101 -2.85 -21.65 -11.24
CA ALA A 101 -2.67 -22.79 -12.15
C ALA A 101 -3.52 -24.01 -11.74
N GLN A 102 -3.62 -24.33 -10.44
CA GLN A 102 -4.49 -25.40 -9.93
C GLN A 102 -5.98 -25.12 -10.19
N MET A 103 -6.40 -23.84 -10.17
CA MET A 103 -7.75 -23.45 -10.55
C MET A 103 -8.00 -23.53 -12.08
N GLY A 104 -6.95 -23.67 -12.89
CA GLY A 104 -7.01 -23.65 -14.34
C GLY A 104 -6.81 -22.26 -14.96
N PHE A 105 -6.24 -21.32 -14.21
CA PHE A 105 -6.05 -19.92 -14.61
C PHE A 105 -4.63 -19.41 -14.34
N GLY A 106 -3.62 -20.28 -14.43
CA GLY A 106 -2.23 -19.85 -14.49
C GLY A 106 -1.96 -18.97 -15.72
N TYR A 107 -0.80 -18.34 -15.79
CA TYR A 107 -0.52 -17.37 -16.85
C TYR A 107 -0.71 -17.97 -18.28
N ASP A 108 -0.23 -19.19 -18.52
CA ASP A 108 -0.37 -19.84 -19.83
C ASP A 108 -1.85 -20.12 -20.18
N GLN A 109 -2.66 -20.53 -19.20
CA GLN A 109 -4.10 -20.74 -19.39
C GLN A 109 -4.84 -19.41 -19.64
N LEU A 110 -4.50 -18.36 -18.92
CA LEU A 110 -5.06 -17.02 -19.15
C LEU A 110 -4.66 -16.48 -20.52
N ARG A 111 -3.41 -16.66 -20.91
CA ARG A 111 -2.88 -16.28 -22.25
C ARG A 111 -3.57 -17.03 -23.38
N ALA A 112 -3.95 -18.29 -23.16
CA ALA A 112 -4.71 -19.05 -24.16
C ALA A 112 -6.13 -18.49 -24.37
N LEU A 113 -6.74 -17.87 -23.34
CA LEU A 113 -8.04 -17.19 -23.43
C LEU A 113 -7.93 -15.77 -24.00
N LYS A 114 -6.84 -15.06 -23.68
CA LYS A 114 -6.55 -13.71 -24.13
C LYS A 114 -5.04 -13.53 -24.28
N PRO A 115 -4.49 -13.54 -25.52
CA PRO A 115 -3.05 -13.55 -25.77
C PRO A 115 -2.27 -12.38 -25.18
N ASP A 116 -2.89 -11.22 -25.05
CA ASP A 116 -2.31 -9.98 -24.53
C ASP A 116 -2.64 -9.70 -23.06
N ILE A 117 -3.17 -10.69 -22.32
CA ILE A 117 -3.52 -10.55 -20.90
C ILE A 117 -2.29 -10.30 -20.02
N ILE A 118 -2.42 -9.43 -19.05
CA ILE A 118 -1.42 -9.23 -18.01
C ILE A 118 -1.90 -9.96 -16.74
N LEU A 119 -1.03 -10.81 -16.17
CA LEU A 119 -1.26 -11.41 -14.85
C LEU A 119 -0.33 -10.73 -13.85
N THR A 120 -0.89 -10.00 -12.89
CA THR A 120 -0.12 -9.46 -11.76
C THR A 120 -0.33 -10.34 -10.54
N SER A 121 0.72 -11.03 -10.13
CA SER A 121 0.75 -11.92 -8.97
C SER A 121 1.50 -11.29 -7.82
N VAL A 122 0.86 -11.17 -6.66
CA VAL A 122 1.45 -10.66 -5.43
C VAL A 122 1.56 -11.78 -4.42
N SER A 123 2.76 -12.11 -3.97
CA SER A 123 2.99 -13.22 -3.04
C SER A 123 3.95 -12.86 -1.90
N GLY A 124 4.18 -13.80 -1.00
CA GLY A 124 5.14 -13.59 0.09
C GLY A 124 6.59 -13.56 -0.38
N PHE A 125 6.95 -14.53 -1.26
CA PHE A 125 8.34 -14.81 -1.63
C PHE A 125 8.57 -15.00 -3.13
N GLY A 126 7.61 -14.59 -3.98
CA GLY A 126 7.70 -14.72 -5.44
C GLY A 126 7.16 -16.04 -5.98
N GLN A 127 7.01 -16.11 -7.31
CA GLN A 127 6.52 -17.28 -8.01
C GLN A 127 7.59 -18.37 -8.18
N TYR A 128 8.84 -18.07 -7.87
CA TYR A 128 9.99 -18.99 -7.90
C TYR A 128 10.92 -18.76 -6.69
N GLY A 129 11.97 -19.53 -6.58
CA GLY A 129 12.92 -19.46 -5.48
C GLY A 129 12.61 -20.44 -4.32
N PRO A 130 13.55 -20.60 -3.37
CA PRO A 130 13.50 -21.64 -2.34
C PRO A 130 12.36 -21.47 -1.32
N TYR A 131 11.79 -20.27 -1.22
CA TYR A 131 10.73 -19.95 -0.25
C TYR A 131 9.34 -19.83 -0.86
N ARG A 132 9.18 -20.07 -2.18
CA ARG A 132 7.91 -19.85 -2.88
C ARG A 132 6.69 -20.50 -2.22
N GLU A 133 6.86 -21.67 -1.62
CA GLU A 133 5.76 -22.42 -0.98
C GLU A 133 5.44 -21.97 0.45
N ARG A 134 6.25 -21.05 1.03
CA ARG A 134 6.04 -20.59 2.39
C ARG A 134 4.85 -19.64 2.45
N PRO A 135 3.96 -19.79 3.45
CA PRO A 135 2.96 -18.76 3.73
C PRO A 135 3.63 -17.49 4.25
N ALA A 136 3.10 -16.34 3.86
CA ALA A 136 3.56 -15.05 4.36
C ALA A 136 2.42 -14.06 4.50
N PHE A 137 2.64 -13.13 5.42
CA PHE A 137 1.93 -11.89 5.61
C PHE A 137 2.96 -10.80 5.89
N ASP A 138 2.54 -9.56 5.93
CA ASP A 138 3.39 -8.37 6.14
C ASP A 138 4.50 -8.54 7.21
N PRO A 139 4.21 -9.02 8.45
CA PRO A 139 5.25 -9.14 9.48
C PRO A 139 6.41 -10.07 9.09
N LEU A 140 6.14 -11.09 8.26
CA LEU A 140 7.18 -11.99 7.78
C LEU A 140 8.09 -11.30 6.77
N GLY A 141 7.54 -10.44 5.89
CA GLY A 141 8.32 -9.60 4.99
C GLY A 141 9.23 -8.64 5.75
N GLN A 142 8.71 -7.97 6.78
CA GLN A 142 9.47 -7.09 7.65
C GLN A 142 10.61 -7.84 8.39
N ALA A 143 10.34 -9.04 8.90
CA ALA A 143 11.31 -9.82 9.67
C ALA A 143 12.43 -10.36 8.77
N MET A 144 12.08 -10.98 7.64
CA MET A 144 13.03 -11.69 6.79
C MET A 144 13.86 -10.76 5.90
N SER A 145 13.45 -9.52 5.67
CA SER A 145 14.23 -8.52 4.95
C SER A 145 15.30 -7.83 5.81
N GLY A 146 15.28 -8.01 7.13
CA GLY A 146 16.15 -7.27 8.04
C GLY A 146 15.59 -5.94 8.53
N LEU A 147 14.44 -5.49 8.02
CA LEU A 147 13.81 -4.21 8.39
C LEU A 147 13.55 -4.10 9.90
N MET A 148 13.08 -5.19 10.54
CA MET A 148 12.82 -5.19 11.99
C MET A 148 14.09 -5.03 12.81
N SER A 149 15.22 -5.61 12.38
CA SER A 149 16.50 -5.47 13.10
C SER A 149 16.99 -4.03 13.06
N LEU A 150 16.86 -3.34 11.93
CA LEU A 150 17.23 -1.93 11.80
C LEU A 150 16.29 -1.01 12.59
N THR A 151 14.98 -1.25 12.53
CA THR A 151 14.00 -0.46 13.27
C THR A 151 14.20 -0.60 14.77
N GLY A 152 14.53 -1.80 15.26
CA GLY A 152 14.77 -2.10 16.66
C GLY A 152 16.16 -1.74 17.17
N ALA A 153 17.14 -1.50 16.29
CA ALA A 153 18.53 -1.26 16.68
C ALA A 153 18.71 -0.24 17.82
N PRO A 154 17.95 0.88 17.86
CA PRO A 154 18.07 1.84 18.96
C PRO A 154 17.70 1.31 20.34
N VAL A 155 16.83 0.34 20.43
CA VAL A 155 16.35 -0.24 21.70
C VAL A 155 16.90 -1.64 21.96
N GLY A 156 17.66 -2.19 21.00
CA GLY A 156 18.31 -3.51 21.14
C GLY A 156 17.39 -4.71 20.93
N THR A 157 16.13 -4.48 20.54
CA THR A 157 15.15 -5.54 20.25
C THR A 157 14.54 -5.30 18.87
N PRO A 158 14.49 -6.32 17.99
CA PRO A 158 13.82 -6.16 16.69
C PRO A 158 12.40 -5.65 16.85
N LEU A 159 12.03 -4.63 16.07
CA LEU A 159 10.73 -3.97 16.16
C LEU A 159 10.09 -3.84 14.79
N GLY A 160 8.86 -4.33 14.65
CA GLY A 160 8.05 -4.14 13.44
C GLY A 160 7.34 -2.79 13.43
N ALA A 161 7.02 -2.31 12.25
CA ALA A 161 6.11 -1.18 12.10
C ALA A 161 4.72 -1.54 12.62
N ALA A 162 4.04 -0.59 13.28
CA ALA A 162 2.72 -0.79 13.85
C ALA A 162 1.60 -0.96 12.79
N THR A 163 1.95 -1.00 11.53
CA THR A 163 1.02 -1.13 10.39
C THR A 163 1.64 -2.01 9.33
N SER A 164 0.82 -2.61 8.45
CA SER A 164 1.28 -3.45 7.33
C SER A 164 2.04 -2.60 6.29
N LEU A 165 3.28 -2.24 6.59
CA LEU A 165 4.13 -1.37 5.78
C LEU A 165 4.54 -2.06 4.48
N VAL A 166 4.96 -3.31 4.57
CA VAL A 166 5.47 -4.09 3.43
C VAL A 166 4.35 -4.42 2.44
N ASP A 167 3.15 -4.79 2.91
CA ASP A 167 1.99 -4.98 2.05
C ASP A 167 1.68 -3.74 1.21
N ARG A 168 1.70 -2.56 1.85
CA ARG A 168 1.44 -1.28 1.17
C ARG A 168 2.53 -0.94 0.17
N TYR A 169 3.75 -1.22 0.49
CA TYR A 169 4.89 -0.98 -0.39
C TYR A 169 4.89 -1.94 -1.58
N THR A 170 4.65 -3.23 -1.35
CA THR A 170 4.51 -4.23 -2.41
C THR A 170 3.34 -3.90 -3.35
N SER A 171 2.24 -3.36 -2.83
CA SER A 171 1.11 -2.93 -3.66
C SER A 171 1.49 -1.81 -4.65
N LEU A 172 2.42 -0.93 -4.27
CA LEU A 172 2.96 0.09 -5.18
C LEU A 172 3.81 -0.55 -6.29
N HIS A 173 4.70 -1.49 -5.93
CA HIS A 173 5.49 -2.22 -6.93
C HIS A 173 4.60 -3.01 -7.90
N ALA A 174 3.58 -3.70 -7.40
CA ALA A 174 2.60 -4.40 -8.22
C ALA A 174 1.85 -3.45 -9.17
N THR A 175 1.45 -2.27 -8.68
CA THR A 175 0.81 -1.25 -9.52
C THR A 175 1.76 -0.72 -10.58
N ILE A 176 3.01 -0.38 -10.22
CA ILE A 176 4.04 0.09 -11.16
C ILE A 176 4.33 -0.99 -12.21
N GLY A 177 4.52 -2.24 -11.79
CA GLY A 177 4.73 -3.38 -12.68
C GLY A 177 3.56 -3.58 -13.64
N THR A 178 2.33 -3.48 -13.16
CA THR A 178 1.12 -3.54 -14.00
C THR A 178 1.09 -2.42 -15.03
N LEU A 179 1.37 -1.18 -14.63
CA LEU A 179 1.40 -0.03 -15.55
C LEU A 179 2.51 -0.17 -16.59
N ALA A 180 3.69 -0.67 -16.20
CA ALA A 180 4.79 -0.96 -17.12
C ALA A 180 4.43 -2.07 -18.11
N ALA A 181 3.74 -3.12 -17.66
CA ALA A 181 3.25 -4.21 -18.50
C ALA A 181 2.18 -3.72 -19.50
N LEU A 182 1.26 -2.85 -19.06
CA LEU A 182 0.27 -2.19 -19.94
C LEU A 182 0.98 -1.34 -21.02
N HIS A 183 1.97 -0.53 -20.63
CA HIS A 183 2.74 0.26 -21.58
C HIS A 183 3.50 -0.61 -22.58
N HIS A 184 4.08 -1.74 -22.15
CA HIS A 184 4.72 -2.71 -23.05
C HIS A 184 3.70 -3.28 -24.02
N ARG A 185 2.56 -3.75 -23.53
CA ARG A 185 1.47 -4.32 -24.34
C ARG A 185 0.96 -3.33 -25.38
N ASP A 186 0.78 -2.07 -25.03
CA ASP A 186 0.28 -1.04 -25.97
C ASP A 186 1.24 -0.82 -27.14
N ARG A 187 2.53 -1.14 -26.98
CA ARG A 187 3.56 -0.99 -28.02
C ARG A 187 3.81 -2.26 -28.82
N THR A 188 3.60 -3.42 -28.22
CA THR A 188 4.00 -4.73 -28.79
C THR A 188 2.83 -5.65 -29.07
N GLY A 189 1.68 -5.42 -28.45
CA GLY A 189 0.55 -6.35 -28.43
C GLY A 189 0.75 -7.54 -27.48
N GLU A 190 1.83 -7.60 -26.69
CA GLU A 190 2.17 -8.73 -25.83
C GLU A 190 1.88 -8.45 -24.36
N GLY A 191 1.07 -9.31 -23.73
CA GLY A 191 0.89 -9.36 -22.28
C GLY A 191 2.03 -10.09 -21.59
N GLN A 192 2.08 -10.03 -20.25
CA GLN A 192 3.10 -10.71 -19.45
C GLN A 192 2.66 -11.02 -18.02
N LEU A 193 3.41 -11.90 -17.37
CA LEU A 193 3.33 -12.11 -15.92
C LEU A 193 4.16 -11.02 -15.22
N VAL A 194 3.55 -10.37 -14.22
CA VAL A 194 4.20 -9.45 -13.28
C VAL A 194 4.25 -10.16 -11.94
N ASP A 195 5.45 -10.55 -11.50
CA ASP A 195 5.69 -11.22 -10.22
C ASP A 195 6.23 -10.21 -9.20
N CYS A 196 5.48 -9.95 -8.14
CA CYS A 196 5.86 -9.06 -7.05
C CYS A 196 5.73 -9.80 -5.72
N CYS A 197 6.70 -9.64 -4.83
CA CYS A 197 6.59 -10.27 -3.52
C CYS A 197 6.97 -9.35 -2.35
N LEU A 198 6.50 -9.74 -1.17
CA LEU A 198 6.71 -8.98 0.05
C LEU A 198 8.21 -8.88 0.40
N MET A 199 8.93 -9.99 0.29
CA MET A 199 10.34 -10.03 0.66
C MET A 199 11.21 -9.15 -0.24
N ASP A 200 11.04 -9.23 -1.57
CA ASP A 200 11.82 -8.43 -2.52
C ASP A 200 11.51 -6.94 -2.35
N SER A 201 10.23 -6.61 -2.18
CA SER A 201 9.81 -5.24 -1.91
C SER A 201 10.41 -4.72 -0.60
N ALA A 202 10.40 -5.52 0.47
CA ALA A 202 10.96 -5.13 1.75
C ALA A 202 12.49 -4.99 1.71
N LEU A 203 13.19 -5.78 0.89
CA LEU A 203 14.65 -5.66 0.71
C LEU A 203 15.04 -4.27 0.20
N THR A 204 14.23 -3.65 -0.66
CA THR A 204 14.52 -2.30 -1.17
C THR A 204 14.43 -1.21 -0.09
N MET A 205 13.80 -1.49 1.06
CA MET A 205 13.80 -0.58 2.21
C MET A 205 15.12 -0.64 3.02
N VAL A 206 15.90 -1.70 2.82
CA VAL A 206 17.17 -1.95 3.52
C VAL A 206 18.34 -2.16 2.54
N GLU A 207 18.20 -1.69 1.31
CA GLU A 207 19.16 -1.90 0.22
C GLU A 207 20.54 -1.31 0.53
N ILE A 208 20.61 -0.14 1.18
CA ILE A 208 21.89 0.52 1.52
C ILE A 208 22.69 -0.30 2.53
N PRO A 209 22.17 -0.64 3.73
CA PRO A 209 22.92 -1.46 4.68
C PRO A 209 23.22 -2.85 4.13
N THR A 210 22.32 -3.45 3.35
CA THR A 210 22.57 -4.75 2.71
C THR A 210 23.72 -4.67 1.70
N SER A 211 23.72 -3.66 0.83
CA SER A 211 24.82 -3.45 -0.15
C SER A 211 26.14 -3.14 0.53
N TYR A 212 26.12 -2.36 1.61
CA TYR A 212 27.32 -2.07 2.39
C TYR A 212 27.91 -3.33 3.01
N TYR A 213 27.08 -4.16 3.65
CA TYR A 213 27.51 -5.43 4.23
C TYR A 213 28.11 -6.37 3.17
N LEU A 214 27.46 -6.51 2.02
CA LEU A 214 27.96 -7.35 0.92
C LEU A 214 29.31 -6.88 0.37
N ALA A 215 29.58 -5.58 0.41
CA ALA A 215 30.82 -5.00 -0.08
C ALA A 215 31.96 -5.04 0.95
N THR A 216 31.68 -4.99 2.25
CA THR A 216 32.69 -4.79 3.29
C THR A 216 32.77 -5.91 4.32
N GLY A 217 31.69 -6.70 4.47
CA GLY A 217 31.52 -7.64 5.58
C GLY A 217 31.18 -6.99 6.93
N GLU A 218 31.00 -5.66 6.94
CA GLU A 218 30.70 -4.90 8.16
C GLU A 218 29.20 -4.52 8.21
N GLU A 219 28.60 -4.64 9.39
CA GLU A 219 27.26 -4.12 9.60
C GLU A 219 27.28 -2.59 9.54
N GLY A 220 26.69 -2.03 8.50
CA GLY A 220 26.49 -0.61 8.32
C GLY A 220 25.00 -0.31 8.24
N GLY A 221 24.51 0.60 9.02
CA GLY A 221 23.11 0.99 8.91
C GLY A 221 22.78 2.21 9.76
N GLU A 222 21.92 3.05 9.25
CA GLU A 222 21.28 4.08 10.03
C GLU A 222 20.14 3.41 10.81
N GLY A 223 20.38 3.02 12.05
CA GLY A 223 19.30 2.60 12.94
C GLY A 223 18.29 3.72 13.11
N GLY A 224 17.02 3.38 13.39
CA GLY A 224 15.97 4.36 13.64
C GLY A 224 16.42 5.40 14.67
N ARG A 225 16.21 6.66 14.39
CA ARG A 225 16.52 7.74 15.32
C ARG A 225 15.29 8.06 16.14
N PRO A 226 15.34 7.89 17.48
CA PRO A 226 14.22 8.25 18.32
C PRO A 226 13.95 9.77 18.20
N PRO A 227 12.66 10.18 18.20
CA PRO A 227 12.28 11.58 18.23
C PRO A 227 12.78 12.24 19.51
N PHE A 228 12.93 13.57 19.48
CA PHE A 228 13.26 14.35 20.66
C PHE A 228 12.02 14.57 21.52
N LYS A 229 12.14 14.39 22.84
CA LYS A 229 11.06 14.66 23.79
C LYS A 229 10.97 16.15 24.07
N ALA A 230 9.80 16.73 23.90
CA ALA A 230 9.43 18.09 24.31
C ALA A 230 8.62 18.05 25.61
N LYS A 231 8.28 19.21 26.19
CA LYS A 231 7.43 19.32 27.39
C LYS A 231 6.08 18.62 27.23
N ASP A 232 5.47 18.73 26.06
CA ASP A 232 4.09 18.34 25.76
C ASP A 232 3.96 17.35 24.61
N GLY A 233 5.06 16.78 24.14
CA GLY A 233 5.04 15.81 23.05
C GLY A 233 6.41 15.42 22.55
N HIS A 234 6.52 15.15 21.25
CA HIS A 234 7.78 14.78 20.60
C HIS A 234 7.93 15.50 19.27
N VAL A 235 9.18 15.76 18.87
CA VAL A 235 9.52 16.35 17.58
C VAL A 235 10.61 15.55 16.87
N VAL A 236 10.56 15.55 15.55
CA VAL A 236 11.66 15.06 14.70
C VAL A 236 12.35 16.26 14.09
N ILE A 237 13.68 16.34 14.22
CA ILE A 237 14.51 17.42 13.68
C ILE A 237 15.47 16.78 12.66
N SER A 238 15.51 17.34 11.44
CA SER A 238 16.37 16.87 10.36
C SER A 238 17.32 17.97 9.91
N ALA A 239 18.41 18.14 10.67
CA ALA A 239 19.45 19.10 10.34
C ALA A 239 20.59 18.39 9.58
N SER A 240 20.46 18.29 8.25
CA SER A 240 21.48 17.71 7.38
C SER A 240 22.40 18.77 6.80
N GLY A 241 23.71 18.49 6.78
CA GLY A 241 24.74 19.40 6.29
C GLY A 241 25.23 20.41 7.34
N SER A 242 26.46 20.89 7.15
CA SER A 242 27.20 21.70 8.14
C SER A 242 26.50 23.01 8.50
N ALA A 243 25.98 23.75 7.52
CA ALA A 243 25.34 25.04 7.74
C ALA A 243 24.07 24.94 8.60
N MET A 244 23.23 23.95 8.33
CA MET A 244 21.97 23.73 9.06
C MET A 244 22.23 23.22 10.48
N ALA A 245 23.19 22.32 10.62
CA ALA A 245 23.64 21.81 11.90
C ALA A 245 24.26 22.91 12.77
N THR A 246 25.04 23.80 12.16
CA THR A 246 25.60 24.99 12.83
C THR A 246 24.47 25.90 13.34
N ARG A 247 23.47 26.22 12.53
CA ARG A 247 22.30 27.01 12.95
C ARG A 247 21.55 26.36 14.11
N LEU A 248 21.33 25.06 14.03
CA LEU A 248 20.67 24.30 15.11
C LEU A 248 21.45 24.44 16.42
N MET A 249 22.77 24.22 16.38
CA MET A 249 23.60 24.34 17.59
C MET A 249 23.66 25.77 18.14
N GLN A 250 23.66 26.80 17.30
CA GLN A 250 23.57 28.20 17.74
C GLN A 250 22.26 28.48 18.51
N ILE A 251 21.13 27.95 18.01
CA ILE A 251 19.82 28.09 18.67
C ILE A 251 19.84 27.38 20.03
N VAL A 252 20.29 26.11 20.02
CA VAL A 252 20.22 25.24 21.18
C VAL A 252 21.17 25.65 22.30
N THR A 253 22.39 26.11 21.97
CA THR A 253 23.42 26.47 22.95
C THR A 253 23.59 27.94 23.19
N GLY A 254 23.06 28.81 22.33
CA GLY A 254 23.32 30.25 22.35
C GLY A 254 24.75 30.64 21.95
N ASN A 255 25.60 29.64 21.58
CA ASN A 255 27.04 29.84 21.32
C ASN A 255 27.38 29.62 19.84
N LYS A 256 27.94 30.62 19.17
CA LYS A 256 28.37 30.52 17.77
C LYS A 256 29.61 29.65 17.57
N GLU A 257 30.50 29.55 18.56
CA GLU A 257 31.76 28.78 18.45
C GLU A 257 31.56 27.28 18.63
N ALA A 258 30.65 26.85 19.49
CA ALA A 258 30.28 25.44 19.67
C ALA A 258 29.69 24.80 18.39
N ALA A 259 29.29 25.63 17.45
CA ALA A 259 28.69 25.23 16.18
C ALA A 259 29.74 24.92 15.08
N ALA A 260 31.01 25.32 15.23
CA ALA A 260 32.02 25.25 14.17
C ALA A 260 32.61 23.83 13.95
N GLU A 261 32.45 22.94 14.90
CA GLU A 261 32.88 21.53 14.74
C GLU A 261 31.83 20.74 13.95
N GLY A 262 32.16 20.39 12.71
CA GLY A 262 31.27 19.80 11.72
C GLY A 262 30.30 18.74 12.24
N TRP A 263 29.01 18.96 12.03
CA TRP A 263 27.94 17.97 12.21
C TRP A 263 27.99 16.98 11.06
N THR A 264 28.29 15.72 11.34
CA THR A 264 28.04 14.66 10.38
C THR A 264 26.63 14.10 10.61
N SER A 265 25.95 13.64 9.59
CA SER A 265 24.62 13.01 9.67
C SER A 265 24.57 11.80 10.62
N ARG A 266 25.70 11.30 11.01
CA ARG A 266 25.88 10.16 11.93
C ARG A 266 26.16 10.64 13.36
N VAL A 267 25.20 11.33 13.96
CA VAL A 267 25.27 11.63 15.39
C VAL A 267 24.93 10.37 16.17
N GLY A 268 25.96 9.72 16.72
CA GLY A 268 25.80 8.53 17.57
C GLY A 268 25.02 8.84 18.86
N ARG A 269 24.55 7.76 19.53
CA ARG A 269 23.87 7.81 20.84
C ARG A 269 24.81 8.27 21.93
N GLY A 270 25.25 9.30 22.15
CA GLY A 270 26.20 9.74 23.17
C GLY A 270 26.95 10.99 22.75
N ASP A 271 26.69 11.46 21.55
CA ASP A 271 27.21 12.71 21.07
C ASP A 271 26.71 13.86 21.96
N ALA A 272 27.62 14.69 22.44
CA ALA A 272 27.32 15.85 23.27
C ALA A 272 26.29 16.79 22.62
N ARG A 273 26.29 16.88 21.29
CA ARG A 273 25.36 17.71 20.52
C ARG A 273 23.95 17.16 20.57
N ARG A 274 23.76 15.84 20.45
CA ARG A 274 22.45 15.24 20.61
C ARG A 274 21.88 15.50 22.00
N LYS A 275 22.71 15.37 23.04
CA LYS A 275 22.34 15.68 24.43
C LYS A 275 21.95 17.15 24.60
N ALA A 276 22.64 18.08 23.96
CA ALA A 276 22.29 19.50 23.98
C ALA A 276 20.91 19.75 23.33
N VAL A 277 20.63 19.12 22.17
CA VAL A 277 19.32 19.22 21.52
C VAL A 277 18.22 18.57 22.38
N GLU A 278 18.50 17.42 22.98
CA GLU A 278 17.56 16.74 23.90
C GLU A 278 17.21 17.63 25.10
N ALA A 279 18.21 18.26 25.73
CA ALA A 279 18.01 19.17 26.86
C ALA A 279 17.19 20.40 26.45
N TRP A 280 17.52 21.02 25.33
CA TRP A 280 16.78 22.16 24.83
C TRP A 280 15.32 21.80 24.45
N CYS A 281 15.11 20.67 23.81
CA CYS A 281 13.76 20.21 23.50
C CYS A 281 12.93 19.94 24.77
N ALA A 282 13.53 19.34 25.77
CA ALA A 282 12.85 19.03 27.06
C ALA A 282 12.40 20.29 27.80
N GLU A 283 13.04 21.44 27.58
CA GLU A 283 12.71 22.74 28.18
C GLU A 283 11.69 23.55 27.36
N ASN A 284 11.27 23.08 26.18
CA ASN A 284 10.39 23.80 25.28
C ASN A 284 9.16 22.98 24.89
N THR A 285 8.07 23.68 24.53
CA THR A 285 6.86 23.04 23.96
C THR A 285 7.09 22.68 22.49
N VAL A 286 6.31 21.72 21.98
CA VAL A 286 6.33 21.33 20.57
C VAL A 286 6.15 22.53 19.64
N ASP A 287 5.17 23.37 19.92
CA ASP A 287 4.88 24.55 19.09
C ASP A 287 6.03 25.56 19.07
N HIS A 288 6.67 25.80 20.23
CA HIS A 288 7.82 26.68 20.32
C HIS A 288 9.01 26.14 19.51
N ILE A 289 9.31 24.83 19.66
CA ILE A 289 10.39 24.16 18.93
C ILE A 289 10.15 24.24 17.42
N VAL A 290 8.94 23.88 16.99
CA VAL A 290 8.59 23.86 15.58
C VAL A 290 8.69 25.25 14.97
N LYS A 291 8.09 26.26 15.63
CA LYS A 291 8.16 27.66 15.16
C LYS A 291 9.61 28.13 15.07
N THR A 292 10.40 27.97 16.14
CA THR A 292 11.77 28.46 16.22
C THR A 292 12.67 27.87 15.13
N LEU A 293 12.53 26.57 14.89
CA LEU A 293 13.37 25.88 13.91
C LEU A 293 12.93 26.14 12.47
N LEU A 294 11.62 26.26 12.20
CA LEU A 294 11.12 26.64 10.87
C LEU A 294 11.52 28.09 10.52
N ASP A 295 11.43 29.03 11.46
CA ASP A 295 11.89 30.41 11.25
C ASP A 295 13.40 30.46 10.92
N ALA A 296 14.18 29.47 11.37
CA ALA A 296 15.60 29.29 11.05
C ALA A 296 15.86 28.41 9.83
N GLU A 297 14.81 28.04 9.06
CA GLU A 297 14.89 27.14 7.90
C GLU A 297 15.49 25.75 8.23
N ILE A 298 15.22 25.24 9.42
CA ILE A 298 15.60 23.90 9.85
C ILE A 298 14.37 23.00 9.76
N PRO A 299 14.40 21.92 8.97
CA PRO A 299 13.29 20.98 8.89
C PRO A 299 13.00 20.33 10.24
N VAL A 300 11.79 20.52 10.69
CA VAL A 300 11.26 19.98 11.94
C VAL A 300 9.78 19.64 11.79
N ALA A 301 9.32 18.61 12.47
CA ALA A 301 7.92 18.27 12.51
C ALA A 301 7.51 17.71 13.89
N PRO A 302 6.29 18.00 14.35
CA PRO A 302 5.72 17.33 15.52
C PRO A 302 5.42 15.86 15.18
N VAL A 303 5.56 14.97 16.17
CA VAL A 303 5.04 13.61 16.09
C VAL A 303 3.55 13.65 16.43
N LYS A 304 2.70 13.64 15.40
CA LYS A 304 1.25 13.73 15.56
C LYS A 304 0.62 12.42 15.98
N THR A 305 -0.39 12.49 16.83
CA THR A 305 -1.31 11.39 17.11
C THR A 305 -2.38 11.26 16.03
N ILE A 306 -3.08 10.12 15.94
CA ILE A 306 -4.15 9.92 14.96
C ILE A 306 -5.27 10.98 15.08
N PRO A 307 -5.75 11.37 16.29
CA PRO A 307 -6.69 12.49 16.40
C PRO A 307 -6.17 13.81 15.81
N GLN A 308 -4.89 14.13 16.01
CA GLN A 308 -4.27 15.33 15.42
C GLN A 308 -4.15 15.24 13.90
N VAL A 309 -3.87 14.06 13.37
CA VAL A 309 -3.87 13.80 11.92
C VAL A 309 -5.27 13.99 11.33
N ALA A 310 -6.31 13.52 12.03
CA ALA A 310 -7.69 13.59 11.56
C ALA A 310 -8.23 15.02 11.39
N VAL A 311 -7.68 15.98 12.12
CA VAL A 311 -8.07 17.41 12.04
C VAL A 311 -7.05 18.27 11.32
N ASP A 312 -6.03 17.70 10.69
CA ASP A 312 -4.96 18.45 10.01
C ASP A 312 -5.50 19.15 8.76
N PRO A 313 -5.47 20.49 8.72
CA PRO A 313 -6.02 21.26 7.60
C PRO A 313 -5.33 20.95 6.27
N HIS A 314 -4.02 20.65 6.29
CA HIS A 314 -3.28 20.29 5.09
C HIS A 314 -3.80 19.01 4.44
N LEU A 315 -4.16 17.99 5.24
CA LEU A 315 -4.71 16.73 4.72
C LEU A 315 -6.12 16.92 4.16
N TRP A 316 -6.92 17.79 4.77
CA TRP A 316 -8.25 18.14 4.27
C TRP A 316 -8.17 18.92 2.95
N GLU A 317 -7.37 19.98 2.89
CA GLU A 317 -7.16 20.78 1.68
C GLU A 317 -6.62 19.93 0.51
N ARG A 318 -5.74 18.99 0.81
CA ARG A 318 -5.23 18.04 -0.18
C ARG A 318 -6.18 16.88 -0.49
N GLU A 319 -7.39 16.90 0.03
CA GLU A 319 -8.39 15.83 -0.18
C GLU A 319 -7.84 14.43 0.18
N MET A 320 -7.00 14.36 1.21
CA MET A 320 -6.49 13.09 1.72
C MET A 320 -7.39 12.46 2.78
N LEU A 321 -8.34 13.22 3.29
CA LEU A 321 -9.45 12.77 4.13
C LEU A 321 -10.74 13.12 3.40
N VAL A 322 -11.48 12.11 2.96
CA VAL A 322 -12.65 12.30 2.12
C VAL A 322 -13.87 11.71 2.79
N LYS A 323 -14.91 12.52 2.89
CA LYS A 323 -16.23 12.08 3.31
C LYS A 323 -16.88 11.27 2.20
N MET A 324 -17.42 10.12 2.53
CA MET A 324 -18.22 9.32 1.59
C MET A 324 -19.42 8.68 2.29
N GLU A 325 -20.43 8.38 1.51
CA GLU A 325 -21.60 7.65 1.97
C GLU A 325 -21.39 6.15 1.73
N ASP A 326 -21.35 5.38 2.81
CA ASP A 326 -21.22 3.92 2.77
C ASP A 326 -22.62 3.29 2.85
N PRO A 327 -22.95 2.29 2.03
CA PRO A 327 -24.29 1.70 2.00
C PRO A 327 -24.71 0.98 3.30
N VAL A 328 -23.74 0.64 4.17
CA VAL A 328 -23.97 -0.05 5.43
C VAL A 328 -23.77 0.90 6.62
N ALA A 329 -22.67 1.64 6.64
CA ALA A 329 -22.30 2.51 7.75
C ALA A 329 -22.87 3.93 7.66
N GLY A 330 -23.42 4.34 6.50
CA GLY A 330 -23.75 5.74 6.23
C GLY A 330 -22.49 6.60 6.10
N GLU A 331 -22.48 7.77 6.72
CA GLU A 331 -21.33 8.67 6.63
C GLU A 331 -20.05 8.04 7.20
N MET A 332 -19.01 7.95 6.35
CA MET A 332 -17.65 7.52 6.68
C MET A 332 -16.60 8.47 6.10
N TYR A 333 -15.42 8.44 6.69
CA TYR A 333 -14.26 9.18 6.18
C TYR A 333 -13.16 8.19 5.80
N LEU A 334 -12.71 8.24 4.55
CA LEU A 334 -11.69 7.35 4.01
C LEU A 334 -10.50 8.15 3.42
N PRO A 335 -9.32 7.53 3.31
CA PRO A 335 -8.20 8.15 2.64
C PRO A 335 -8.51 8.47 1.18
N GLY A 336 -8.12 9.64 0.72
CA GLY A 336 -8.24 10.10 -0.66
C GLY A 336 -7.23 9.46 -1.61
N ALA A 337 -7.35 9.79 -2.91
CA ALA A 337 -6.38 9.39 -3.91
C ALA A 337 -5.03 10.10 -3.67
N THR A 338 -3.97 9.32 -3.52
CA THR A 338 -2.63 9.85 -3.20
C THR A 338 -1.94 10.48 -4.41
N ILE A 339 -2.30 10.06 -5.62
CA ILE A 339 -1.71 10.54 -6.87
C ILE A 339 -2.58 11.69 -7.40
N LYS A 340 -2.03 12.91 -7.40
CA LYS A 340 -2.72 14.12 -7.88
C LYS A 340 -2.25 14.45 -9.30
N MET A 341 -3.07 14.13 -10.30
CA MET A 341 -2.76 14.36 -11.72
C MET A 341 -3.55 15.56 -12.25
N SER A 342 -2.89 16.49 -12.89
CA SER A 342 -3.49 17.78 -13.32
C SER A 342 -4.54 17.64 -14.44
N LYS A 343 -4.48 16.60 -15.25
CA LYS A 343 -5.38 16.37 -16.39
C LYS A 343 -6.37 15.23 -16.15
N THR A 344 -5.96 14.24 -15.38
CA THR A 344 -6.74 13.03 -15.09
C THR A 344 -6.74 12.79 -13.57
N PRO A 345 -7.35 13.68 -12.77
CA PRO A 345 -7.31 13.56 -11.31
C PRO A 345 -7.91 12.22 -10.86
N GLY A 346 -7.26 11.62 -9.87
CA GLY A 346 -7.75 10.39 -9.25
C GLY A 346 -9.14 10.58 -8.64
N ARG A 347 -9.98 9.55 -8.71
CA ARG A 347 -11.34 9.56 -8.19
C ARG A 347 -11.55 8.45 -7.19
N ILE A 348 -12.28 8.77 -6.14
CA ILE A 348 -12.71 7.77 -5.15
C ILE A 348 -14.14 7.38 -5.45
N GLY A 349 -14.37 6.08 -5.61
CA GLY A 349 -15.73 5.54 -5.77
C GLY A 349 -16.30 4.97 -4.47
N PRO A 350 -17.58 4.58 -4.46
CA PRO A 350 -18.23 3.99 -3.30
C PRO A 350 -17.66 2.63 -2.92
N VAL A 351 -17.97 2.18 -1.71
CA VAL A 351 -17.65 0.83 -1.24
C VAL A 351 -18.75 -0.12 -1.71
N PRO A 352 -18.43 -1.21 -2.44
CA PRO A 352 -19.45 -2.10 -2.94
C PRO A 352 -19.93 -3.07 -1.87
N THR A 353 -21.24 -3.38 -1.84
CA THR A 353 -21.77 -4.53 -1.10
C THR A 353 -21.45 -5.85 -1.83
N PRO A 354 -21.45 -7.02 -1.14
CA PRO A 354 -21.14 -8.30 -1.77
C PRO A 354 -22.05 -8.58 -2.97
N GLY A 355 -21.47 -8.84 -4.14
CA GLY A 355 -22.20 -9.17 -5.36
C GLY A 355 -23.01 -8.04 -5.98
N GLN A 356 -22.89 -6.82 -5.48
CA GLN A 356 -23.69 -5.66 -5.94
C GLN A 356 -23.70 -5.49 -7.46
N HIS A 357 -22.62 -5.85 -8.13
CA HIS A 357 -22.47 -5.62 -9.56
C HIS A 357 -22.49 -6.92 -10.39
N THR A 358 -22.89 -8.04 -9.77
CA THR A 358 -22.88 -9.36 -10.45
C THR A 358 -23.66 -9.31 -11.76
N ASP A 359 -24.91 -8.83 -11.74
CA ASP A 359 -25.75 -8.75 -12.95
C ASP A 359 -25.22 -7.74 -13.96
N GLU A 360 -24.81 -6.57 -13.48
CA GLU A 360 -24.25 -5.53 -14.34
C GLU A 360 -23.04 -6.02 -15.13
N VAL A 361 -22.16 -6.77 -14.47
CA VAL A 361 -20.94 -7.26 -15.10
C VAL A 361 -21.22 -8.43 -16.04
N LEU A 362 -22.00 -9.42 -15.59
CA LEU A 362 -22.21 -10.64 -16.34
C LEU A 362 -23.15 -10.44 -17.54
N SER A 363 -24.17 -9.58 -17.43
CA SER A 363 -25.10 -9.32 -18.55
C SER A 363 -24.44 -8.68 -19.77
N ARG A 364 -23.22 -8.18 -19.64
CA ARG A 364 -22.40 -7.68 -20.76
C ARG A 364 -21.75 -8.80 -21.58
N LEU A 365 -21.77 -10.03 -21.06
CA LEU A 365 -21.19 -11.18 -21.73
C LEU A 365 -22.24 -11.86 -22.64
N PRO A 366 -21.84 -12.32 -23.84
CA PRO A 366 -22.73 -13.09 -24.71
C PRO A 366 -23.23 -14.35 -23.99
N GLY A 367 -24.55 -14.60 -24.05
CA GLY A 367 -25.16 -15.79 -23.46
C GLY A 367 -25.48 -15.69 -21.97
N TYR A 368 -25.18 -14.54 -21.31
CA TYR A 368 -25.51 -14.31 -19.90
C TYR A 368 -26.72 -13.40 -19.77
N ASP A 369 -27.84 -13.85 -20.32
CA ASP A 369 -29.12 -13.18 -20.18
C ASP A 369 -29.74 -13.36 -18.78
N ARG A 370 -30.90 -12.74 -18.54
CA ARG A 370 -31.60 -12.81 -17.25
C ARG A 370 -31.93 -14.23 -16.80
N ALA A 371 -32.27 -15.11 -17.74
CA ALA A 371 -32.62 -16.50 -17.44
C ALA A 371 -31.35 -17.27 -16.97
N THR A 372 -30.26 -17.15 -17.72
CA THR A 372 -28.96 -17.73 -17.37
C THR A 372 -28.45 -17.23 -16.00
N LEU A 373 -28.57 -15.93 -15.71
CA LEU A 373 -28.18 -15.38 -14.40
C LEU A 373 -29.04 -15.96 -13.27
N GLN A 374 -30.33 -16.17 -13.51
CA GLN A 374 -31.22 -16.80 -12.54
C GLN A 374 -30.86 -18.27 -12.28
N GLU A 375 -30.54 -19.04 -13.32
CA GLU A 375 -30.07 -20.42 -13.19
C GLU A 375 -28.76 -20.50 -12.39
N LEU A 376 -27.80 -19.61 -12.67
CA LEU A 376 -26.51 -19.55 -11.95
C LEU A 376 -26.72 -19.22 -10.45
N ARG A 377 -27.70 -18.36 -10.10
CA ARG A 377 -28.06 -18.09 -8.70
C ARG A 377 -28.70 -19.30 -8.02
N GLN A 378 -29.66 -19.97 -8.69
CA GLN A 378 -30.28 -21.19 -8.16
C GLN A 378 -29.26 -22.29 -7.91
N ALA A 379 -28.28 -22.42 -8.80
CA ALA A 379 -27.15 -23.34 -8.68
C ALA A 379 -26.08 -22.89 -7.67
N LYS A 380 -26.25 -21.71 -7.02
CA LYS A 380 -25.27 -21.12 -6.09
C LYS A 380 -23.87 -20.93 -6.71
N VAL A 381 -23.82 -20.60 -7.98
CA VAL A 381 -22.57 -20.25 -8.69
C VAL A 381 -22.27 -18.76 -8.53
N ILE A 382 -23.31 -17.92 -8.54
CA ILE A 382 -23.23 -16.47 -8.31
C ILE A 382 -24.19 -16.05 -7.19
N ALA A 383 -24.01 -14.82 -6.67
CA ALA A 383 -24.93 -14.19 -5.73
C ALA A 383 -25.30 -12.77 -6.15
#